data_aade67944ab1a6ca046827bf5d9c0044
#
_entry.id   aade67944ab1a6ca046827bf5d9c0044
#
_cell.length_a   1.000
_cell.length_b   1.000
_cell.length_c   1.000
_cell.angle_alpha   90.00
_cell.angle_beta   90.00
_cell.angle_gamma   90.00
#
_symmetry.space_group_name_H-M   'P 1'
#
loop_
_entity.id
_entity.type
_entity.pdbx_description
1 polymer ?
#
loop_
_entity_poly.entity_id
_entity_poly.type
_entity_poly.pdbx_seq_one_letter_code
_entity_poly.pdbx_strand_id
1 'polypeptide(L)'
;MSILVYLATALVVLFFARWTRLWELLKVCQGKFEKTNIELHKRYGSVVRLSPDTYSIDDPEAIRLIYGAGSAFTKAPFYYAFGNPDKVHADLFSELDNGRHAIKRRKLASLYSMSSLVNYEAAIDEINSELCEKMNSFATTGTPFQFPTWMQFYAFDVIGKITVGESFGFLQAGSDWNGILGAIHESMVYGSRMGIFAEFHWILSKIARSLRIPIPFDLISNYIIGQIKARSNTDDTPDKSGTDFLSQLLIRFDADKINYTDLFNSIGANIAAGSDTTAISLSAIFYHLLKNPETLLKLEKEVDTVMLGLGRSRGEPVTYRESQQMTYLQACIKEALRLHPATGYPLLRVVPRGGATLAGRFFPQGTLVGANPWVSQRNEKIYGPESESFRPERWSEDKDKVSVMETNFLSFGAGARTCIGKNISLLEMSKAIPCILSKFDIQLEQSEQLWETSTAWFVKQKFRCLVNVKENNSGSSGNVMEGQIPPIRTNPSFSYMHS
;
A
#
# COMPACT_ATOMS: atom_id res chain seq x y z
N MET A 1 32.99 -28.24 -6.42
CA MET A 1 33.37 -26.83 -6.15
C MET A 1 33.22 -26.63 -4.67
N SER A 2 34.34 -26.48 -3.95
CA SER A 2 34.50 -26.78 -2.54
C SER A 2 33.82 -25.78 -1.59
N ILE A 3 33.39 -26.26 -0.42
CA ILE A 3 32.93 -25.52 0.76
C ILE A 3 33.82 -24.28 1.04
N LEU A 4 35.10 -24.34 0.75
CA LEU A 4 36.06 -23.24 0.82
C LEU A 4 35.72 -22.06 -0.11
N VAL A 5 35.22 -22.29 -1.32
CA VAL A 5 34.82 -21.24 -2.26
C VAL A 5 33.53 -20.56 -1.75
N TYR A 6 32.59 -21.32 -1.19
CA TYR A 6 31.38 -20.75 -0.54
C TYR A 6 31.73 -19.95 0.70
N LEU A 7 32.65 -20.44 1.52
CA LEU A 7 33.12 -19.71 2.71
C LEU A 7 33.90 -18.45 2.34
N ALA A 8 34.78 -18.51 1.35
CA ALA A 8 35.51 -17.34 0.86
C ALA A 8 34.56 -16.30 0.23
N THR A 9 33.58 -16.73 -0.56
CA THR A 9 32.58 -15.83 -1.16
C THR A 9 31.71 -15.22 -0.07
N ALA A 10 31.29 -15.99 0.92
CA ALA A 10 30.52 -15.48 2.07
C ALA A 10 31.33 -14.49 2.90
N LEU A 11 32.60 -14.73 3.15
CA LEU A 11 33.52 -13.82 3.85
C LEU A 11 33.74 -12.50 3.08
N VAL A 12 33.94 -12.60 1.76
CA VAL A 12 34.06 -11.44 0.87
C VAL A 12 32.78 -10.62 0.86
N VAL A 13 31.60 -11.26 0.76
CA VAL A 13 30.30 -10.58 0.78
C VAL A 13 30.06 -9.93 2.16
N LEU A 14 30.37 -10.61 3.26
CA LEU A 14 30.27 -10.06 4.63
C LEU A 14 31.24 -8.90 4.84
N PHE A 15 32.44 -8.98 4.28
CA PHE A 15 33.42 -7.90 4.33
C PHE A 15 32.92 -6.67 3.57
N PHE A 16 32.40 -6.85 2.34
CA PHE A 16 31.83 -5.75 1.55
C PHE A 16 30.58 -5.14 2.20
N ALA A 17 29.69 -5.94 2.78
CA ALA A 17 28.49 -5.44 3.47
C ALA A 17 28.84 -4.60 4.70
N ARG A 18 29.99 -4.87 5.36
CA ARG A 18 30.45 -4.11 6.54
C ARG A 18 31.02 -2.74 6.19
N TRP A 19 31.57 -2.57 4.98
CA TRP A 19 32.33 -1.37 4.58
C TRP A 19 31.66 -0.55 3.48
N THR A 20 30.67 -1.12 2.79
CA THR A 20 29.98 -0.45 1.67
C THR A 20 28.48 -0.65 1.73
N ARG A 21 27.71 0.26 1.11
CA ARG A 21 26.26 0.14 0.91
C ARG A 21 25.91 -0.74 -0.30
N LEU A 22 26.89 -1.27 -1.02
CA LEU A 22 26.69 -2.05 -2.25
C LEU A 22 25.90 -3.34 -2.00
N TRP A 23 26.11 -4.01 -0.86
CA TRP A 23 25.34 -5.20 -0.52
C TRP A 23 23.84 -4.87 -0.39
N GLU A 24 23.53 -3.79 0.30
CA GLU A 24 22.15 -3.30 0.47
C GLU A 24 21.53 -2.98 -0.89
N LEU A 25 22.25 -2.23 -1.75
CA LEU A 25 21.83 -1.93 -3.12
C LEU A 25 21.57 -3.21 -3.93
N LEU A 26 22.47 -4.19 -3.89
CA LEU A 26 22.30 -5.46 -4.59
C LEU A 26 21.06 -6.21 -4.13
N LYS A 27 20.77 -6.22 -2.81
CA LYS A 27 19.58 -6.87 -2.26
C LYS A 27 18.29 -6.13 -2.66
N VAL A 28 18.30 -4.81 -2.68
CA VAL A 28 17.18 -4.00 -3.19
C VAL A 28 16.97 -4.24 -4.69
N CYS A 29 18.04 -4.29 -5.49
CA CYS A 29 17.95 -4.58 -6.93
C CYS A 29 17.41 -5.99 -7.24
N GLN A 30 17.54 -6.96 -6.33
CA GLN A 30 16.96 -8.29 -6.47
C GLN A 30 15.42 -8.30 -6.37
N GLY A 31 14.80 -7.21 -5.91
CA GLY A 31 13.35 -7.03 -5.88
C GLY A 31 12.61 -7.93 -4.86
N LYS A 32 13.27 -8.35 -3.77
CA LYS A 32 12.72 -9.21 -2.69
C LYS A 32 13.27 -8.81 -1.32
N PHE A 33 13.48 -7.50 -1.11
CA PHE A 33 14.17 -7.02 0.09
C PHE A 33 13.39 -7.30 1.38
N GLU A 34 12.06 -7.28 1.34
CA GLU A 34 11.19 -7.60 2.47
C GLU A 34 11.44 -9.02 3.00
N LYS A 35 11.57 -10.00 2.09
CA LYS A 35 11.85 -11.41 2.44
C LYS A 35 13.27 -11.55 3.00
N THR A 36 14.24 -10.92 2.34
CA THR A 36 15.62 -10.89 2.83
C THR A 36 15.69 -10.31 4.25
N ASN A 37 14.95 -9.24 4.53
CA ASN A 37 14.97 -8.60 5.86
C ASN A 37 14.31 -9.49 6.94
N ILE A 38 13.22 -10.21 6.61
CA ILE A 38 12.61 -11.22 7.51
C ILE A 38 13.64 -12.32 7.84
N GLU A 39 14.30 -12.90 6.83
CA GLU A 39 15.30 -13.96 7.01
C GLU A 39 16.48 -13.49 7.88
N LEU A 40 16.94 -12.25 7.68
CA LEU A 40 18.01 -11.67 8.49
C LEU A 40 17.59 -11.52 9.96
N HIS A 41 16.37 -11.06 10.24
CA HIS A 41 15.88 -10.96 11.62
C HIS A 41 15.65 -12.33 12.27
N LYS A 42 15.16 -13.32 11.52
CA LYS A 42 15.07 -14.72 12.00
C LYS A 42 16.45 -15.28 12.37
N ARG A 43 17.50 -14.90 11.65
CA ARG A 43 18.87 -15.39 11.90
C ARG A 43 19.65 -14.60 12.96
N TYR A 44 19.51 -13.28 12.99
CA TYR A 44 20.36 -12.40 13.79
C TYR A 44 19.63 -11.69 14.95
N GLY A 45 18.32 -11.90 15.08
CA GLY A 45 17.51 -11.31 16.16
C GLY A 45 17.03 -9.89 15.85
N SER A 46 16.74 -9.14 16.92
CA SER A 46 16.01 -7.87 16.84
C SER A 46 16.78 -6.70 16.22
N VAL A 47 18.11 -6.81 16.08
CA VAL A 47 18.95 -5.76 15.50
C VAL A 47 19.78 -6.32 14.37
N VAL A 48 19.48 -5.89 13.14
CA VAL A 48 20.17 -6.32 11.92
C VAL A 48 20.85 -5.14 11.27
N ARG A 49 22.16 -5.25 11.00
CA ARG A 49 22.92 -4.26 10.25
C ARG A 49 22.77 -4.50 8.76
N LEU A 50 22.26 -3.52 8.03
CA LEU A 50 22.04 -3.58 6.58
C LEU A 50 23.21 -3.01 5.79
N SER A 51 23.82 -1.95 6.30
CA SER A 51 24.99 -1.28 5.71
C SER A 51 25.84 -0.64 6.81
N PRO A 52 26.97 0.01 6.50
CA PRO A 52 27.88 0.54 7.54
C PRO A 52 27.22 1.38 8.63
N ASP A 53 26.19 2.13 8.27
CA ASP A 53 25.51 3.11 9.12
C ASP A 53 23.98 2.87 9.25
N THR A 54 23.46 1.79 8.64
CA THR A 54 22.02 1.53 8.57
C THR A 54 21.65 0.23 9.28
N TYR A 55 20.61 0.28 10.11
CA TYR A 55 20.13 -0.86 10.90
C TYR A 55 18.62 -1.02 10.79
N SER A 56 18.18 -2.27 10.61
CA SER A 56 16.79 -2.69 10.77
C SER A 56 16.57 -3.17 12.19
N ILE A 57 15.50 -2.70 12.83
CA ILE A 57 15.19 -2.97 14.24
C ILE A 57 13.79 -3.58 14.34
N ASP A 58 13.69 -4.71 15.05
CA ASP A 58 12.44 -5.39 15.39
C ASP A 58 12.34 -5.51 16.93
N ASP A 59 11.95 -4.41 17.55
CA ASP A 59 11.72 -4.33 18.98
C ASP A 59 10.60 -3.31 19.27
N PRO A 60 9.52 -3.70 19.98
CA PRO A 60 8.36 -2.84 20.20
C PRO A 60 8.67 -1.53 20.93
N GLU A 61 9.59 -1.58 21.88
CA GLU A 61 9.98 -0.39 22.64
C GLU A 61 10.80 0.57 21.77
N ALA A 62 11.75 0.04 20.99
CA ALA A 62 12.51 0.81 20.03
C ALA A 62 11.61 1.44 18.96
N ILE A 63 10.61 0.71 18.45
CA ILE A 63 9.61 1.22 17.49
C ILE A 63 8.88 2.43 18.07
N ARG A 64 8.44 2.34 19.33
CA ARG A 64 7.77 3.43 20.02
C ARG A 64 8.68 4.66 20.20
N LEU A 65 9.96 4.45 20.54
CA LEU A 65 10.94 5.53 20.68
C LEU A 65 11.24 6.20 19.31
N ILE A 66 11.38 5.41 18.25
CA ILE A 66 11.73 5.92 16.91
C ILE A 66 10.57 6.69 16.28
N TYR A 67 9.33 6.21 16.40
CA TYR A 67 8.19 6.75 15.66
C TYR A 67 7.11 7.42 16.52
N GLY A 68 7.17 7.28 17.83
CA GLY A 68 6.15 7.81 18.74
C GLY A 68 5.95 9.32 18.65
N ALA A 69 4.89 9.82 19.25
CA ALA A 69 4.62 11.26 19.32
C ALA A 69 5.76 11.98 20.05
N GLY A 70 6.21 13.11 19.49
CA GLY A 70 7.33 13.88 20.06
C GLY A 70 8.72 13.30 19.83
N SER A 71 8.85 12.22 19.03
CA SER A 71 10.15 11.63 18.72
C SER A 71 11.10 12.65 18.09
N ALA A 72 12.34 12.68 18.60
CA ALA A 72 13.43 13.51 18.07
C ALA A 72 14.08 12.91 16.81
N PHE A 73 13.74 11.69 16.44
CA PHE A 73 14.24 11.04 15.23
C PHE A 73 13.67 11.72 13.98
N THR A 74 14.56 12.13 13.06
CA THR A 74 14.17 12.74 11.80
C THR A 74 14.15 11.70 10.67
N LYS A 75 13.48 11.97 9.57
CA LYS A 75 13.57 11.11 8.38
C LYS A 75 15.00 11.02 7.86
N ALA A 76 15.39 9.83 7.38
CA ALA A 76 16.72 9.61 6.80
C ALA A 76 16.88 10.31 5.43
N PRO A 77 18.10 10.67 5.01
CA PRO A 77 18.38 11.22 3.67
C PRO A 77 17.89 10.34 2.52
N PHE A 78 17.74 9.04 2.75
CA PHE A 78 17.16 8.07 1.82
C PHE A 78 15.90 8.59 1.10
N TYR A 79 15.04 9.33 1.78
CA TYR A 79 13.78 9.83 1.23
C TYR A 79 13.93 10.99 0.23
N TYR A 80 15.09 11.62 0.12
CA TYR A 80 15.32 12.65 -0.89
C TYR A 80 15.16 12.13 -2.32
N ALA A 81 15.55 10.89 -2.55
CA ALA A 81 15.52 10.29 -3.88
C ALA A 81 14.11 10.09 -4.46
N PHE A 82 13.07 10.23 -3.62
CA PHE A 82 11.66 10.12 -4.02
C PHE A 82 11.01 11.48 -4.30
N GLY A 83 11.69 12.57 -3.99
CA GLY A 83 11.15 13.92 -4.10
C GLY A 83 11.92 14.79 -5.07
N ASN A 84 11.61 16.10 -5.04
CA ASN A 84 12.35 17.09 -5.80
C ASN A 84 13.81 17.14 -5.34
N PRO A 85 14.80 17.11 -6.26
CA PRO A 85 16.21 17.28 -5.92
C PRO A 85 16.52 18.61 -5.19
N ASP A 86 15.70 19.63 -5.40
CA ASP A 86 15.76 20.86 -4.62
C ASP A 86 14.96 20.70 -3.32
N LYS A 87 15.69 20.68 -2.21
CA LYS A 87 15.14 20.48 -0.85
C LYS A 87 14.12 21.53 -0.42
N VAL A 88 14.15 22.73 -1.04
CA VAL A 88 13.18 23.80 -0.77
C VAL A 88 11.78 23.37 -1.23
N HIS A 89 11.70 22.57 -2.29
CA HIS A 89 10.47 22.06 -2.88
C HIS A 89 10.07 20.67 -2.41
N ALA A 90 10.68 20.17 -1.29
CA ALA A 90 10.33 18.87 -0.72
C ALA A 90 8.83 18.79 -0.40
N ASP A 91 8.21 17.66 -0.77
CA ASP A 91 6.83 17.31 -0.41
C ASP A 91 6.73 16.73 1.02
N LEU A 92 5.53 16.35 1.46
CA LEU A 92 5.32 15.74 2.78
C LEU A 92 6.08 14.42 2.96
N PHE A 93 6.30 13.66 1.89
CA PHE A 93 7.00 12.38 1.99
C PHE A 93 8.52 12.58 2.05
N SER A 94 9.07 13.47 1.26
CA SER A 94 10.52 13.72 1.16
C SER A 94 11.04 14.77 2.17
N GLU A 95 10.18 15.53 2.86
CA GLU A 95 10.58 16.49 3.89
C GLU A 95 11.20 15.81 5.11
N LEU A 96 12.48 16.06 5.38
CA LEU A 96 13.23 15.43 6.47
C LEU A 96 13.07 16.15 7.82
N ASP A 97 12.95 17.48 7.78
CA ASP A 97 12.83 18.28 8.99
C ASP A 97 11.44 18.13 9.62
N ASN A 98 11.39 17.83 10.92
CA ASN A 98 10.13 17.58 11.62
C ASN A 98 9.28 18.85 11.76
N GLY A 99 9.90 20.02 11.93
CA GLY A 99 9.20 21.29 12.07
C GLY A 99 8.56 21.74 10.73
N ARG A 100 9.33 21.73 9.64
CA ARG A 100 8.81 22.06 8.31
C ARG A 100 7.73 21.08 7.88
N HIS A 101 7.91 19.79 8.14
CA HIS A 101 6.88 18.79 7.87
C HIS A 101 5.59 19.08 8.64
N ALA A 102 5.68 19.40 9.94
CA ALA A 102 4.50 19.70 10.76
C ALA A 102 3.72 20.90 10.21
N ILE A 103 4.43 21.95 9.75
CA ILE A 103 3.81 23.13 9.12
C ILE A 103 3.09 22.74 7.83
N LYS A 104 3.75 22.02 6.92
CA LYS A 104 3.17 21.56 5.65
C LYS A 104 1.95 20.66 5.90
N ARG A 105 2.09 19.69 6.81
CA ARG A 105 0.99 18.75 7.14
C ARG A 105 -0.24 19.47 7.69
N ARG A 106 -0.07 20.46 8.58
CA ARG A 106 -1.18 21.23 9.17
C ARG A 106 -2.01 21.94 8.13
N LYS A 107 -1.40 22.47 7.07
CA LYS A 107 -2.10 23.15 5.97
C LYS A 107 -3.05 22.23 5.20
N LEU A 108 -2.76 20.93 5.16
CA LEU A 108 -3.44 19.97 4.31
C LEU A 108 -4.31 18.97 5.07
N ALA A 109 -4.04 18.74 6.38
CA ALA A 109 -4.61 17.64 7.15
C ALA A 109 -6.14 17.57 7.14
N SER A 110 -6.83 18.72 7.11
CA SER A 110 -8.30 18.75 7.09
C SER A 110 -8.89 18.17 5.79
N LEU A 111 -8.17 18.26 4.66
CA LEU A 111 -8.63 17.67 3.40
C LEU A 111 -8.63 16.13 3.46
N TYR A 112 -7.76 15.54 4.30
CA TYR A 112 -7.62 14.10 4.48
C TYR A 112 -8.40 13.57 5.71
N SER A 113 -9.23 14.40 6.34
CA SER A 113 -10.11 13.95 7.41
C SER A 113 -11.24 13.09 6.84
N MET A 114 -11.69 12.06 7.58
CA MET A 114 -12.79 11.22 7.12
C MET A 114 -14.07 12.04 6.85
N SER A 115 -14.34 13.06 7.67
CA SER A 115 -15.47 13.97 7.48
C SER A 115 -15.44 14.75 6.15
N SER A 116 -14.25 15.04 5.62
CA SER A 116 -14.11 15.63 4.28
C SER A 116 -14.19 14.57 3.18
N LEU A 117 -13.64 13.39 3.43
CA LEU A 117 -13.51 12.34 2.41
C LEU A 117 -14.83 11.62 2.10
N VAL A 118 -15.77 11.53 3.04
CA VAL A 118 -17.10 10.95 2.77
C VAL A 118 -17.87 11.70 1.69
N ASN A 119 -17.52 12.95 1.39
CA ASN A 119 -18.10 13.70 0.27
C ASN A 119 -17.72 13.11 -1.11
N TYR A 120 -16.68 12.27 -1.16
CA TYR A 120 -16.24 11.58 -2.40
C TYR A 120 -16.86 10.20 -2.57
N GLU A 121 -17.76 9.77 -1.68
CA GLU A 121 -18.38 8.43 -1.75
C GLU A 121 -19.07 8.19 -3.09
N ALA A 122 -19.81 9.15 -3.61
CA ALA A 122 -20.48 9.01 -4.91
C ALA A 122 -19.48 8.81 -6.07
N ALA A 123 -18.35 9.51 -6.04
CA ALA A 123 -17.29 9.35 -7.02
C ALA A 123 -16.65 7.95 -6.95
N ILE A 124 -16.48 7.42 -5.74
CA ILE A 124 -15.96 6.05 -5.54
C ILE A 124 -16.98 5.02 -6.03
N ASP A 125 -18.28 5.24 -5.79
CA ASP A 125 -19.35 4.34 -6.23
C ASP A 125 -19.46 4.27 -7.76
N GLU A 126 -19.25 5.40 -8.45
CA GLU A 126 -19.16 5.44 -9.91
C GLU A 126 -18.05 4.50 -10.41
N ILE A 127 -16.84 4.61 -9.86
CA ILE A 127 -15.69 3.77 -10.26
C ILE A 127 -15.88 2.30 -9.81
N ASN A 128 -16.54 2.04 -8.67
CA ASN A 128 -16.93 0.69 -8.27
C ASN A 128 -17.85 0.05 -9.32
N SER A 129 -18.80 0.83 -9.87
CA SER A 129 -19.72 0.34 -10.92
C SER A 129 -18.95 0.00 -12.19
N GLU A 130 -18.03 0.85 -12.64
CA GLU A 130 -17.16 0.58 -13.79
C GLU A 130 -16.30 -0.69 -13.59
N LEU A 131 -15.72 -0.87 -12.40
CA LEU A 131 -14.98 -2.09 -12.06
C LEU A 131 -15.90 -3.33 -12.15
N CYS A 132 -17.11 -3.24 -11.60
CA CYS A 132 -18.07 -4.34 -11.64
C CYS A 132 -18.49 -4.66 -13.07
N GLU A 133 -18.62 -3.69 -13.97
CA GLU A 133 -18.91 -3.92 -15.39
C GLU A 133 -17.77 -4.70 -16.07
N LYS A 134 -16.51 -4.33 -15.77
CA LYS A 134 -15.35 -5.08 -16.28
C LYS A 134 -15.29 -6.50 -15.73
N MET A 135 -15.56 -6.69 -14.45
CA MET A 135 -15.63 -8.02 -13.84
C MET A 135 -16.76 -8.87 -14.46
N ASN A 136 -17.92 -8.27 -14.77
CA ASN A 136 -18.99 -8.93 -15.52
C ASN A 136 -18.51 -9.43 -16.89
N SER A 137 -17.71 -8.66 -17.62
CA SER A 137 -17.19 -9.07 -18.92
C SER A 137 -16.26 -10.30 -18.80
N PHE A 138 -15.45 -10.37 -17.74
CA PHE A 138 -14.63 -11.56 -17.46
C PHE A 138 -15.47 -12.75 -17.04
N ALA A 139 -16.53 -12.56 -16.26
CA ALA A 139 -17.45 -13.61 -15.88
C ALA A 139 -18.17 -14.20 -17.11
N THR A 140 -18.62 -13.35 -18.03
CA THR A 140 -19.29 -13.77 -19.25
C THR A 140 -18.39 -14.57 -20.20
N THR A 141 -17.11 -14.18 -20.29
CA THR A 141 -16.15 -14.85 -21.18
C THR A 141 -15.44 -16.05 -20.51
N GLY A 142 -15.54 -16.20 -19.20
CA GLY A 142 -14.78 -17.18 -18.43
C GLY A 142 -13.26 -16.97 -18.51
N THR A 143 -12.80 -15.76 -18.85
CA THR A 143 -11.39 -15.46 -19.09
C THR A 143 -10.69 -15.10 -17.78
N PRO A 144 -9.60 -15.81 -17.40
CA PRO A 144 -8.82 -15.42 -16.24
C PRO A 144 -8.15 -14.07 -16.45
N PHE A 145 -8.10 -13.23 -15.40
CA PHE A 145 -7.53 -11.90 -15.46
C PHE A 145 -6.50 -11.65 -14.35
N GLN A 146 -5.56 -10.71 -14.58
CA GLN A 146 -4.57 -10.30 -13.58
C GLN A 146 -5.26 -9.41 -12.54
N PHE A 147 -5.68 -9.99 -11.42
CA PHE A 147 -6.43 -9.28 -10.38
C PHE A 147 -5.70 -8.03 -9.87
N PRO A 148 -4.39 -8.06 -9.53
CA PRO A 148 -3.68 -6.88 -9.05
C PRO A 148 -3.62 -5.73 -10.08
N THR A 149 -3.56 -6.03 -11.36
CA THR A 149 -3.55 -5.02 -12.43
C THR A 149 -4.89 -4.27 -12.47
N TRP A 150 -6.01 -4.97 -12.35
CA TRP A 150 -7.33 -4.34 -12.35
C TRP A 150 -7.60 -3.56 -11.07
N MET A 151 -7.08 -4.01 -9.92
CA MET A 151 -7.09 -3.22 -8.69
C MET A 151 -6.23 -1.96 -8.81
N GLN A 152 -5.12 -2.01 -9.57
CA GLN A 152 -4.30 -0.84 -9.86
C GLN A 152 -5.07 0.16 -10.73
N PHE A 153 -5.71 -0.27 -11.82
CA PHE A 153 -6.54 0.59 -12.64
C PHE A 153 -7.68 1.23 -11.84
N TYR A 154 -8.36 0.43 -11.02
CA TYR A 154 -9.40 0.90 -10.12
C TYR A 154 -8.89 2.01 -9.17
N ALA A 155 -7.84 1.76 -8.42
CA ALA A 155 -7.32 2.72 -7.45
C ALA A 155 -6.82 4.01 -8.11
N PHE A 156 -6.26 3.92 -9.32
CA PHE A 156 -5.88 5.11 -10.11
C PHE A 156 -7.10 5.91 -10.57
N ASP A 157 -8.13 5.26 -11.07
CA ASP A 157 -9.34 5.95 -11.52
C ASP A 157 -10.08 6.60 -10.33
N VAL A 158 -10.12 5.94 -9.17
CA VAL A 158 -10.66 6.53 -7.93
C VAL A 158 -9.85 7.77 -7.51
N ILE A 159 -8.52 7.66 -7.43
CA ILE A 159 -7.71 8.79 -6.97
C ILE A 159 -7.73 9.96 -7.97
N GLY A 160 -7.86 9.67 -9.27
CA GLY A 160 -8.10 10.68 -10.30
C GLY A 160 -9.39 11.44 -10.03
N LYS A 161 -10.48 10.72 -9.86
CA LYS A 161 -11.81 11.28 -9.58
C LYS A 161 -11.83 12.12 -8.31
N ILE A 162 -11.20 11.65 -7.23
CA ILE A 162 -11.08 12.39 -5.96
C ILE A 162 -10.17 13.62 -6.13
N THR A 163 -9.05 13.51 -6.86
CA THR A 163 -8.01 14.54 -6.89
C THR A 163 -8.31 15.65 -7.88
N VAL A 164 -8.73 15.30 -9.10
CA VAL A 164 -8.93 16.27 -10.20
C VAL A 164 -10.37 16.26 -10.77
N GLY A 165 -11.28 15.48 -10.18
CA GLY A 165 -12.68 15.40 -10.61
C GLY A 165 -12.92 14.45 -11.79
N GLU A 166 -11.88 13.89 -12.39
CA GLU A 166 -11.96 13.02 -13.56
C GLU A 166 -11.16 11.73 -13.36
N SER A 167 -11.68 10.60 -13.87
CA SER A 167 -10.95 9.34 -13.88
C SER A 167 -9.81 9.40 -14.91
N PHE A 168 -8.75 8.61 -14.69
CA PHE A 168 -7.69 8.43 -15.69
C PHE A 168 -8.15 7.56 -16.88
N GLY A 169 -9.24 6.80 -16.73
CA GLY A 169 -9.79 5.93 -17.76
C GLY A 169 -9.03 4.61 -17.92
N PHE A 170 -8.24 4.18 -16.93
CA PHE A 170 -7.51 2.92 -16.99
C PHE A 170 -8.41 1.69 -16.95
N LEU A 171 -9.51 1.72 -16.18
CA LEU A 171 -10.53 0.66 -16.20
C LEU A 171 -11.15 0.54 -17.60
N GLN A 172 -11.46 1.65 -18.23
CA GLN A 172 -12.05 1.65 -19.57
C GLN A 172 -11.07 1.13 -20.62
N ALA A 173 -9.83 1.63 -20.62
CA ALA A 173 -8.80 1.25 -21.58
C ALA A 173 -8.24 -0.16 -21.34
N GLY A 174 -8.24 -0.67 -20.10
CA GLY A 174 -7.61 -1.94 -19.72
C GLY A 174 -6.09 -1.94 -19.88
N SER A 175 -5.46 -0.75 -19.92
CA SER A 175 -4.02 -0.58 -20.15
C SER A 175 -3.51 0.75 -19.62
N ASP A 176 -2.19 0.87 -19.43
CA ASP A 176 -1.49 2.14 -19.15
C ASP A 176 -1.33 2.95 -20.45
N TRP A 177 -2.44 3.47 -20.95
CA TRP A 177 -2.51 4.13 -22.25
C TRP A 177 -1.74 5.46 -22.33
N ASN A 178 -1.49 6.10 -21.19
CA ASN A 178 -0.78 7.38 -21.11
C ASN A 178 0.62 7.28 -20.47
N GLY A 179 1.04 6.08 -20.04
CA GLY A 179 2.36 5.79 -19.48
C GLY A 179 2.59 6.28 -18.04
N ILE A 180 1.57 6.81 -17.35
CA ILE A 180 1.70 7.34 -15.98
C ILE A 180 2.01 6.23 -14.98
N LEU A 181 1.39 5.04 -15.11
CA LEU A 181 1.64 3.90 -14.23
C LEU A 181 3.10 3.44 -14.31
N GLY A 182 3.61 3.34 -15.54
CA GLY A 182 5.02 3.03 -15.81
C GLY A 182 5.95 4.07 -15.21
N ALA A 183 5.68 5.37 -15.42
CA ALA A 183 6.49 6.46 -14.89
C ALA A 183 6.55 6.48 -13.36
N ILE A 184 5.43 6.20 -12.67
CA ILE A 184 5.41 6.07 -11.21
C ILE A 184 6.25 4.87 -10.76
N HIS A 185 6.08 3.72 -11.42
CA HIS A 185 6.86 2.53 -11.10
C HIS A 185 8.37 2.78 -11.25
N GLU A 186 8.81 3.35 -12.35
CA GLU A 186 10.23 3.70 -12.59
C GLU A 186 10.75 4.70 -11.56
N SER A 187 9.93 5.69 -11.15
CA SER A 187 10.28 6.63 -10.09
C SER A 187 10.45 5.94 -8.74
N MET A 188 9.63 4.92 -8.41
CA MET A 188 9.80 4.13 -7.18
C MET A 188 11.03 3.24 -7.24
N VAL A 189 11.33 2.63 -8.40
CA VAL A 189 12.57 1.87 -8.64
C VAL A 189 13.80 2.76 -8.47
N TYR A 190 13.79 3.94 -9.08
CA TYR A 190 14.86 4.92 -8.94
C TYR A 190 15.03 5.35 -7.47
N GLY A 191 13.96 5.77 -6.82
CA GLY A 191 13.98 6.24 -5.43
C GLY A 191 14.51 5.20 -4.45
N SER A 192 14.08 3.95 -4.59
CA SER A 192 14.52 2.85 -3.71
C SER A 192 16.00 2.52 -3.85
N ARG A 193 16.58 2.64 -5.03
CA ARG A 193 17.99 2.37 -5.31
C ARG A 193 18.86 3.57 -5.00
N MET A 194 18.47 4.75 -5.50
CA MET A 194 19.20 6.00 -5.31
C MET A 194 19.15 6.47 -3.85
N GLY A 195 18.08 6.17 -3.11
CA GLY A 195 17.97 6.50 -1.69
C GLY A 195 19.10 5.94 -0.83
N ILE A 196 19.67 4.79 -1.21
CA ILE A 196 20.83 4.19 -0.54
C ILE A 196 22.08 5.10 -0.68
N PHE A 197 22.16 5.84 -1.78
CA PHE A 197 23.23 6.79 -2.11
C PHE A 197 22.63 8.18 -2.35
N ALA A 198 21.77 8.63 -1.45
CA ALA A 198 20.99 9.86 -1.58
C ALA A 198 21.82 11.14 -1.82
N GLU A 199 23.08 11.14 -1.40
CA GLU A 199 24.05 12.20 -1.65
C GLU A 199 24.31 12.47 -3.14
N PHE A 200 24.18 11.47 -4.00
CA PHE A 200 24.37 11.61 -5.43
C PHE A 200 23.10 12.02 -6.20
N HIS A 201 21.92 11.95 -5.58
CA HIS A 201 20.65 12.25 -6.24
C HIS A 201 20.63 13.62 -6.92
N TRP A 202 21.07 14.68 -6.23
CA TRP A 202 21.13 16.02 -6.75
C TRP A 202 22.09 16.17 -7.95
N ILE A 203 23.27 15.56 -7.86
CA ILE A 203 24.28 15.59 -8.92
C ILE A 203 23.75 14.89 -10.17
N LEU A 204 23.23 13.66 -10.02
CA LEU A 204 22.70 12.88 -11.13
C LEU A 204 21.50 13.54 -11.78
N SER A 205 20.62 14.17 -10.98
CA SER A 205 19.49 14.93 -11.50
C SER A 205 19.92 16.13 -12.32
N LYS A 206 20.98 16.84 -11.91
CA LYS A 206 21.57 17.94 -12.70
C LYS A 206 22.17 17.45 -14.01
N ILE A 207 22.92 16.35 -13.96
CA ILE A 207 23.53 15.74 -15.15
C ILE A 207 22.43 15.31 -16.13
N ALA A 208 21.39 14.61 -15.66
CA ALA A 208 20.28 14.16 -16.49
C ALA A 208 19.59 15.35 -17.18
N ARG A 209 19.29 16.42 -16.46
CA ARG A 209 18.70 17.64 -17.04
C ARG A 209 19.62 18.31 -18.04
N SER A 210 20.92 18.41 -17.76
CA SER A 210 21.92 19.00 -18.68
C SER A 210 22.03 18.21 -19.99
N LEU A 211 21.95 16.89 -19.90
CA LEU A 211 21.99 15.99 -21.05
C LEU A 211 20.61 15.77 -21.71
N ARG A 212 19.55 16.43 -21.21
CA ARG A 212 18.16 16.28 -21.67
C ARG A 212 17.67 14.83 -21.66
N ILE A 213 18.14 14.05 -20.69
CA ILE A 213 17.66 12.67 -20.48
C ILE A 213 16.25 12.76 -19.88
N PRO A 214 15.24 12.13 -20.49
CA PRO A 214 13.89 12.11 -19.96
C PRO A 214 13.87 11.51 -18.54
N ILE A 215 13.23 12.18 -17.62
CA ILE A 215 13.05 11.71 -16.24
C ILE A 215 11.59 11.27 -16.10
N PRO A 216 11.30 10.08 -15.58
CA PRO A 216 9.92 9.56 -15.44
C PRO A 216 8.98 10.55 -14.71
N PHE A 217 9.52 11.30 -13.76
CA PHE A 217 8.78 12.32 -13.02
C PHE A 217 8.27 13.47 -13.90
N ASP A 218 8.89 13.76 -15.05
CA ASP A 218 8.48 14.86 -15.93
C ASP A 218 7.09 14.60 -16.54
N LEU A 219 6.76 13.34 -16.85
CA LEU A 219 5.44 12.97 -17.37
C LEU A 219 4.34 13.24 -16.32
N ILE A 220 4.59 12.87 -15.08
CA ILE A 220 3.66 13.11 -13.95
C ILE A 220 3.53 14.62 -13.72
N SER A 221 4.64 15.36 -13.74
CA SER A 221 4.67 16.80 -13.55
C SER A 221 3.90 17.55 -14.64
N ASN A 222 4.07 17.15 -15.90
CA ASN A 222 3.36 17.74 -17.04
C ASN A 222 1.84 17.50 -16.93
N TYR A 223 1.43 16.31 -16.50
CA TYR A 223 0.03 16.02 -16.25
C TYR A 223 -0.55 16.94 -15.16
N ILE A 224 0.14 17.06 -14.02
CA ILE A 224 -0.29 17.92 -12.90
C ILE A 224 -0.41 19.38 -13.34
N ILE A 225 0.60 19.90 -14.05
CA ILE A 225 0.60 21.26 -14.57
C ILE A 225 -0.56 21.49 -15.55
N GLY A 226 -0.83 20.51 -16.39
CA GLY A 226 -1.97 20.52 -17.31
C GLY A 226 -3.31 20.65 -16.58
N GLN A 227 -3.53 19.85 -15.55
CA GLN A 227 -4.75 19.87 -14.75
C GLN A 227 -4.94 21.21 -14.01
N ILE A 228 -3.87 21.74 -13.40
CA ILE A 228 -3.91 23.05 -12.72
C ILE A 228 -4.27 24.15 -13.73
N LYS A 229 -3.62 24.19 -14.91
CA LYS A 229 -3.87 25.19 -15.94
C LYS A 229 -5.28 25.10 -16.51
N ALA A 230 -5.76 23.90 -16.82
CA ALA A 230 -7.10 23.69 -17.34
C ALA A 230 -8.17 24.26 -16.39
N ARG A 231 -8.02 23.99 -15.08
CA ARG A 231 -8.96 24.48 -14.06
C ARG A 231 -8.84 25.98 -13.79
N SER A 232 -7.64 26.56 -13.94
CA SER A 232 -7.41 28.00 -13.72
C SER A 232 -7.84 28.89 -14.90
N ASN A 233 -7.95 28.34 -16.14
CA ASN A 233 -8.25 29.10 -17.35
C ASN A 233 -9.73 29.06 -17.78
N THR A 234 -10.60 28.42 -17.02
CA THR A 234 -12.05 28.48 -17.29
C THR A 234 -12.57 29.85 -16.88
N ASP A 235 -12.86 30.73 -17.91
CA ASP A 235 -13.50 32.07 -17.75
C ASP A 235 -14.92 32.01 -17.18
N ASP A 236 -15.60 30.89 -17.30
CA ASP A 236 -16.76 30.56 -16.48
C ASP A 236 -16.26 30.43 -15.05
N THR A 237 -16.81 31.26 -14.15
CA THR A 237 -16.56 31.21 -12.70
C THR A 237 -16.23 29.78 -12.33
N PRO A 238 -14.97 29.49 -11.88
CA PRO A 238 -14.60 28.11 -11.62
C PRO A 238 -15.72 27.56 -10.79
N ASP A 239 -16.28 26.42 -11.18
CA ASP A 239 -17.27 25.77 -10.35
C ASP A 239 -16.60 25.53 -9.01
N LYS A 240 -16.60 26.59 -8.18
CA LYS A 240 -16.09 26.61 -6.81
C LYS A 240 -16.96 25.73 -5.92
N SER A 241 -18.05 25.18 -6.47
CA SER A 241 -18.80 24.09 -5.91
C SER A 241 -18.09 22.74 -6.13
N GLY A 242 -17.01 22.70 -6.93
CA GLY A 242 -16.21 21.49 -7.18
C GLY A 242 -15.78 20.87 -5.85
N THR A 243 -16.20 19.66 -5.64
CA THR A 243 -15.94 18.93 -4.40
C THR A 243 -14.56 18.30 -4.37
N ASP A 244 -13.83 18.21 -5.54
CA ASP A 244 -12.55 17.55 -5.68
C ASP A 244 -11.37 18.26 -4.95
N PHE A 245 -10.27 17.54 -4.73
CA PHE A 245 -9.10 18.05 -4.03
C PHE A 245 -8.48 19.26 -4.70
N LEU A 246 -8.39 19.27 -6.05
CA LEU A 246 -7.80 20.39 -6.80
C LEU A 246 -8.60 21.67 -6.56
N SER A 247 -9.92 21.62 -6.62
CA SER A 247 -10.79 22.76 -6.31
C SER A 247 -10.58 23.28 -4.89
N GLN A 248 -10.53 22.36 -3.90
CA GLN A 248 -10.28 22.72 -2.52
C GLN A 248 -8.87 23.30 -2.28
N LEU A 249 -7.88 22.84 -3.03
CA LEU A 249 -6.51 23.36 -2.98
C LEU A 249 -6.41 24.73 -3.65
N LEU A 250 -7.11 24.97 -4.78
CA LEU A 250 -7.17 26.27 -5.44
C LEU A 250 -7.81 27.33 -4.56
N ILE A 251 -8.93 27.02 -3.87
CA ILE A 251 -9.53 27.90 -2.88
C ILE A 251 -8.53 28.31 -1.78
N ARG A 252 -7.70 27.36 -1.32
CA ARG A 252 -6.67 27.65 -0.31
C ARG A 252 -5.50 28.44 -0.87
N PHE A 253 -5.15 28.23 -2.12
CA PHE A 253 -4.11 28.96 -2.85
C PHE A 253 -4.54 30.43 -3.06
N ASP A 254 -5.76 30.68 -3.54
CA ASP A 254 -6.33 32.02 -3.71
C ASP A 254 -6.47 32.79 -2.38
N ALA A 255 -6.64 32.07 -1.26
CA ALA A 255 -6.68 32.63 0.09
C ALA A 255 -5.30 32.75 0.76
N ASP A 256 -4.19 32.62 0.04
CA ASP A 256 -2.78 32.63 0.54
C ASP A 256 -2.48 31.67 1.69
N LYS A 257 -3.28 30.58 1.85
CA LYS A 257 -3.08 29.57 2.90
C LYS A 257 -2.03 28.54 2.50
N ILE A 258 -1.85 28.33 1.20
CA ILE A 258 -0.83 27.45 0.60
C ILE A 258 -0.16 28.17 -0.57
N ASN A 259 1.07 27.78 -0.89
CA ASN A 259 1.75 28.27 -2.08
C ASN A 259 1.63 27.28 -3.27
N TYR A 260 2.12 27.68 -4.46
CA TYR A 260 2.08 26.82 -5.65
C TYR A 260 2.79 25.48 -5.46
N THR A 261 3.90 25.44 -4.70
CA THR A 261 4.61 24.20 -4.37
C THR A 261 3.76 23.27 -3.51
N ASP A 262 3.04 23.82 -2.51
CA ASP A 262 2.12 23.03 -1.68
C ASP A 262 0.97 22.46 -2.54
N LEU A 263 0.40 23.26 -3.46
CA LEU A 263 -0.64 22.85 -4.40
C LEU A 263 -0.14 21.71 -5.31
N PHE A 264 0.95 21.92 -6.04
CA PHE A 264 1.54 20.97 -6.96
C PHE A 264 1.90 19.64 -6.27
N ASN A 265 2.60 19.72 -5.14
CA ASN A 265 3.04 18.56 -4.38
C ASN A 265 1.86 17.75 -3.80
N SER A 266 0.76 18.41 -3.44
CA SER A 266 -0.43 17.72 -2.89
C SER A 266 -1.12 16.88 -3.96
N ILE A 267 -1.29 17.41 -5.17
CA ILE A 267 -1.87 16.67 -6.30
C ILE A 267 -0.94 15.50 -6.68
N GLY A 268 0.38 15.78 -6.78
CA GLY A 268 1.38 14.76 -7.11
C GLY A 268 1.43 13.64 -6.09
N ALA A 269 1.33 13.96 -4.80
CA ALA A 269 1.32 12.97 -3.72
C ALA A 269 0.09 12.06 -3.80
N ASN A 270 -1.10 12.60 -4.09
CA ASN A 270 -2.31 11.80 -4.28
C ASN A 270 -2.14 10.82 -5.45
N ILE A 271 -1.70 11.31 -6.61
CA ILE A 271 -1.53 10.50 -7.82
C ILE A 271 -0.47 9.42 -7.61
N ALA A 272 0.71 9.79 -7.11
CA ALA A 272 1.84 8.86 -7.00
C ALA A 272 1.72 7.87 -5.84
N ALA A 273 1.08 8.24 -4.73
CA ALA A 273 1.02 7.41 -3.52
C ALA A 273 -0.35 6.74 -3.30
N GLY A 274 -1.45 7.35 -3.72
CA GLY A 274 -2.80 6.88 -3.44
C GLY A 274 -3.21 5.64 -4.24
N SER A 275 -2.66 5.49 -5.43
CA SER A 275 -3.05 4.45 -6.38
C SER A 275 -2.40 3.09 -6.11
N ASP A 276 -1.07 2.99 -6.22
CA ASP A 276 -0.35 1.73 -6.06
C ASP A 276 -0.57 1.10 -4.68
N THR A 277 -0.59 1.90 -3.62
CA THR A 277 -0.70 1.37 -2.24
C THR A 277 -2.07 0.77 -1.95
N THR A 278 -3.16 1.41 -2.40
CA THR A 278 -4.52 0.88 -2.25
C THR A 278 -4.73 -0.36 -3.11
N ALA A 279 -4.23 -0.38 -4.34
CA ALA A 279 -4.27 -1.54 -5.22
C ALA A 279 -3.55 -2.76 -4.61
N ILE A 280 -2.36 -2.57 -4.05
CA ILE A 280 -1.59 -3.60 -3.34
C ILE A 280 -2.39 -4.10 -2.14
N SER A 281 -3.02 -3.20 -1.39
CA SER A 281 -3.82 -3.54 -0.21
C SER A 281 -5.05 -4.38 -0.59
N LEU A 282 -5.84 -3.95 -1.59
CA LEU A 282 -6.98 -4.70 -2.12
C LEU A 282 -6.55 -6.06 -2.63
N SER A 283 -5.46 -6.13 -3.40
CA SER A 283 -4.92 -7.39 -3.91
C SER A 283 -4.51 -8.34 -2.79
N ALA A 284 -3.89 -7.83 -1.72
CA ALA A 284 -3.52 -8.63 -0.56
C ALA A 284 -4.75 -9.16 0.17
N ILE A 285 -5.78 -8.32 0.37
CA ILE A 285 -7.03 -8.71 1.04
C ILE A 285 -7.69 -9.86 0.27
N PHE A 286 -7.92 -9.69 -1.03
CA PHE A 286 -8.56 -10.73 -1.84
C PHE A 286 -7.71 -12.00 -1.92
N TYR A 287 -6.40 -11.90 -2.10
CA TYR A 287 -5.55 -13.10 -2.11
C TYR A 287 -5.64 -13.88 -0.81
N HIS A 288 -5.55 -13.20 0.35
CA HIS A 288 -5.66 -13.88 1.65
C HIS A 288 -7.05 -14.48 1.88
N LEU A 289 -8.11 -13.79 1.48
CA LEU A 289 -9.47 -14.33 1.54
C LEU A 289 -9.61 -15.59 0.67
N LEU A 290 -9.14 -15.54 -0.58
CA LEU A 290 -9.21 -16.68 -1.52
C LEU A 290 -8.37 -17.88 -1.08
N LYS A 291 -7.30 -17.66 -0.30
CA LYS A 291 -6.48 -18.72 0.30
C LYS A 291 -7.05 -19.25 1.63
N ASN A 292 -8.07 -18.61 2.19
CA ASN A 292 -8.71 -18.98 3.45
C ASN A 292 -10.24 -19.04 3.28
N PRO A 293 -10.77 -20.10 2.67
CA PRO A 293 -12.20 -20.19 2.29
C PRO A 293 -13.17 -20.01 3.47
N GLU A 294 -12.84 -20.50 4.66
CA GLU A 294 -13.69 -20.32 5.85
C GLU A 294 -13.81 -18.84 6.25
N THR A 295 -12.70 -18.10 6.16
CA THR A 295 -12.70 -16.66 6.42
C THR A 295 -13.50 -15.91 5.35
N LEU A 296 -13.36 -16.31 4.07
CA LEU A 296 -14.13 -15.72 2.97
C LEU A 296 -15.63 -15.92 3.18
N LEU A 297 -16.07 -17.16 3.43
CA LEU A 297 -17.48 -17.47 3.68
C LEU A 297 -18.06 -16.69 4.86
N LYS A 298 -17.28 -16.52 5.93
CA LYS A 298 -17.70 -15.74 7.09
C LYS A 298 -17.86 -14.26 6.75
N LEU A 299 -16.95 -13.71 5.95
CA LEU A 299 -17.05 -12.33 5.48
C LEU A 299 -18.23 -12.13 4.52
N GLU A 300 -18.42 -13.04 3.56
CA GLU A 300 -19.56 -12.99 2.64
C GLU A 300 -20.90 -13.01 3.40
N LYS A 301 -21.01 -13.87 4.42
CA LYS A 301 -22.21 -13.92 5.28
C LYS A 301 -22.44 -12.59 6.03
N GLU A 302 -21.39 -11.93 6.53
CA GLU A 302 -21.51 -10.60 7.14
C GLU A 302 -22.01 -9.58 6.12
N VAL A 303 -21.38 -9.53 4.93
CA VAL A 303 -21.77 -8.62 3.85
C VAL A 303 -23.23 -8.84 3.45
N ASP A 304 -23.62 -10.07 3.16
CA ASP A 304 -25.00 -10.41 2.77
C ASP A 304 -26.01 -10.04 3.86
N THR A 305 -25.67 -10.29 5.14
CA THR A 305 -26.53 -9.95 6.29
C THR A 305 -26.75 -8.44 6.41
N VAL A 306 -25.69 -7.66 6.27
CA VAL A 306 -25.77 -6.20 6.37
C VAL A 306 -26.51 -5.64 5.15
N MET A 307 -26.21 -6.09 3.94
CA MET A 307 -26.90 -5.67 2.71
C MET A 307 -28.41 -5.92 2.81
N LEU A 308 -28.79 -7.14 3.22
CA LEU A 308 -30.19 -7.49 3.43
C LEU A 308 -30.87 -6.63 4.49
N GLY A 309 -30.18 -6.39 5.62
CA GLY A 309 -30.69 -5.53 6.71
C GLY A 309 -30.91 -4.08 6.28
N LEU A 310 -30.17 -3.61 5.29
CA LEU A 310 -30.30 -2.28 4.69
C LEU A 310 -31.32 -2.26 3.53
N GLY A 311 -31.92 -3.39 3.16
CA GLY A 311 -32.84 -3.49 2.03
C GLY A 311 -32.15 -3.27 0.67
N ARG A 312 -30.85 -3.55 0.57
CA ARG A 312 -30.03 -3.35 -0.64
C ARG A 312 -29.92 -4.62 -1.46
N SER A 313 -29.94 -4.44 -2.77
CA SER A 313 -29.66 -5.52 -3.73
C SER A 313 -28.16 -5.79 -3.84
N ARG A 314 -27.79 -6.97 -4.37
CA ARG A 314 -26.41 -7.35 -4.65
C ARG A 314 -25.73 -6.36 -5.58
N GLY A 315 -24.54 -5.93 -5.22
CA GLY A 315 -23.75 -4.96 -5.98
C GLY A 315 -24.17 -3.49 -5.78
N GLU A 316 -25.24 -3.22 -5.03
CA GLU A 316 -25.54 -1.84 -4.65
C GLU A 316 -24.48 -1.29 -3.69
N PRO A 317 -24.12 0.02 -3.83
CA PRO A 317 -23.08 0.60 -3.00
C PRO A 317 -23.53 0.72 -1.54
N VAL A 318 -22.59 0.45 -0.63
CA VAL A 318 -22.74 0.76 0.80
C VAL A 318 -22.01 2.04 1.13
N THR A 319 -22.54 2.84 2.05
CA THR A 319 -21.82 4.01 2.55
C THR A 319 -20.65 3.57 3.43
N TYR A 320 -19.65 4.45 3.61
CA TYR A 320 -18.55 4.19 4.54
C TYR A 320 -19.08 3.90 5.96
N ARG A 321 -20.10 4.65 6.40
CA ARG A 321 -20.72 4.46 7.72
C ARG A 321 -21.33 3.07 7.87
N GLU A 322 -22.00 2.58 6.84
CA GLU A 322 -22.59 1.22 6.84
C GLU A 322 -21.50 0.15 6.82
N SER A 323 -20.44 0.35 6.03
CA SER A 323 -19.30 -0.59 6.00
C SER A 323 -18.55 -0.69 7.34
N GLN A 324 -18.63 0.33 8.20
CA GLN A 324 -18.05 0.26 9.55
C GLN A 324 -18.85 -0.65 10.50
N GLN A 325 -20.09 -1.01 10.15
CA GLN A 325 -20.87 -2.00 10.89
C GLN A 325 -20.44 -3.44 10.56
N MET A 326 -19.76 -3.63 9.44
CA MET A 326 -19.15 -4.89 9.02
C MET A 326 -17.82 -5.06 9.78
N THR A 327 -17.90 -5.47 11.04
CA THR A 327 -16.73 -5.53 11.94
C THR A 327 -15.71 -6.59 11.51
N TYR A 328 -16.18 -7.68 10.91
CA TYR A 328 -15.30 -8.72 10.38
C TYR A 328 -14.59 -8.27 9.10
N LEU A 329 -15.26 -7.48 8.25
CA LEU A 329 -14.61 -6.80 7.13
C LEU A 329 -13.44 -5.93 7.60
N GLN A 330 -13.65 -5.10 8.64
CA GLN A 330 -12.59 -4.24 9.19
C GLN A 330 -11.43 -5.08 9.76
N ALA A 331 -11.71 -6.22 10.36
CA ALA A 331 -10.70 -7.16 10.86
C ALA A 331 -9.93 -7.81 9.70
N CYS A 332 -10.60 -8.24 8.63
CA CYS A 332 -9.97 -8.78 7.42
C CYS A 332 -9.04 -7.76 6.75
N ILE A 333 -9.48 -6.51 6.62
CA ILE A 333 -8.65 -5.42 6.08
C ILE A 333 -7.39 -5.25 6.93
N LYS A 334 -7.52 -5.10 8.27
CA LYS A 334 -6.37 -4.95 9.17
C LYS A 334 -5.39 -6.12 9.05
N GLU A 335 -5.90 -7.34 9.03
CA GLU A 335 -5.07 -8.55 9.01
C GLU A 335 -4.30 -8.71 7.70
N ALA A 336 -4.94 -8.45 6.57
CA ALA A 336 -4.26 -8.47 5.28
C ALA A 336 -3.16 -7.40 5.20
N LEU A 337 -3.45 -6.19 5.64
CA LEU A 337 -2.46 -5.10 5.71
C LEU A 337 -1.31 -5.42 6.68
N ARG A 338 -1.56 -6.17 7.74
CA ARG A 338 -0.53 -6.65 8.66
C ARG A 338 0.43 -7.62 7.95
N LEU A 339 -0.11 -8.60 7.25
CA LEU A 339 0.70 -9.61 6.57
C LEU A 339 1.35 -9.10 5.28
N HIS A 340 0.72 -8.15 4.60
CA HIS A 340 1.22 -7.58 3.37
C HIS A 340 1.18 -6.04 3.39
N PRO A 341 1.99 -5.37 4.23
CA PRO A 341 2.12 -3.93 4.14
C PRO A 341 2.68 -3.53 2.77
N ALA A 342 2.17 -2.43 2.21
CA ALA A 342 2.57 -2.00 0.87
C ALA A 342 4.06 -1.67 0.76
N THR A 343 4.68 -1.14 1.83
CA THR A 343 6.10 -0.78 1.86
C THR A 343 6.96 -1.96 2.30
N GLY A 344 7.95 -2.35 1.46
CA GLY A 344 8.84 -3.49 1.71
C GLY A 344 10.19 -3.16 2.36
N TYR A 345 10.39 -1.91 2.79
CA TYR A 345 11.67 -1.42 3.28
C TYR A 345 11.54 -0.81 4.68
N PRO A 346 12.62 -0.80 5.50
CA PRO A 346 12.58 -0.16 6.81
C PRO A 346 12.22 1.32 6.73
N LEU A 347 11.39 1.80 7.64
CA LEU A 347 10.99 3.20 7.73
C LEU A 347 12.10 4.04 8.39
N LEU A 348 13.19 4.27 7.64
CA LEU A 348 14.45 4.83 8.16
C LEU A 348 14.32 6.21 8.81
N ARG A 349 15.02 6.35 9.94
CA ARG A 349 15.18 7.59 10.72
C ARG A 349 16.64 7.79 11.07
N VAL A 350 17.02 9.03 11.34
CA VAL A 350 18.34 9.43 11.85
C VAL A 350 18.29 9.47 13.35
N VAL A 351 19.25 8.81 14.00
CA VAL A 351 19.45 8.88 15.46
C VAL A 351 19.81 10.33 15.86
N PRO A 352 19.09 10.92 16.82
CA PRO A 352 19.29 12.33 17.21
C PRO A 352 20.60 12.58 17.93
N ARG A 353 20.87 13.87 18.20
CA ARG A 353 22.02 14.31 18.99
C ARG A 353 22.03 13.62 20.36
N GLY A 354 23.17 13.16 20.80
CA GLY A 354 23.36 12.40 22.04
C GLY A 354 23.26 10.88 21.86
N GLY A 355 22.84 10.41 20.68
CA GLY A 355 22.64 8.97 20.42
C GLY A 355 21.33 8.44 21.02
N ALA A 356 21.11 7.14 20.89
CA ALA A 356 19.94 6.46 21.46
C ALA A 356 20.26 4.99 21.78
N THR A 357 19.70 4.47 22.87
CA THR A 357 19.71 3.02 23.14
C THR A 357 18.42 2.40 22.64
N LEU A 358 18.53 1.46 21.69
CA LEU A 358 17.43 0.76 21.04
C LEU A 358 17.68 -0.74 21.12
N ALA A 359 16.70 -1.51 21.54
CA ALA A 359 16.81 -2.97 21.71
C ALA A 359 18.08 -3.38 22.50
N GLY A 360 18.38 -2.65 23.59
CA GLY A 360 19.54 -2.89 24.45
C GLY A 360 20.90 -2.47 23.88
N ARG A 361 20.96 -1.86 22.69
CA ARG A 361 22.20 -1.42 22.02
C ARG A 361 22.24 0.08 21.85
N PHE A 362 23.38 0.71 22.14
CA PHE A 362 23.61 2.14 21.88
C PHE A 362 23.95 2.40 20.42
N PHE A 363 23.28 3.39 19.83
CA PHE A 363 23.50 3.90 18.47
C PHE A 363 23.96 5.35 18.54
N PRO A 364 25.15 5.69 18.01
CA PRO A 364 25.61 7.06 17.97
C PRO A 364 24.75 7.96 17.09
N GLN A 365 24.81 9.27 17.33
CA GLN A 365 24.18 10.28 16.50
C GLN A 365 24.49 10.07 15.02
N GLY A 366 23.48 10.24 14.15
CA GLY A 366 23.63 10.13 12.70
C GLY A 366 23.45 8.71 12.15
N THR A 367 23.46 7.67 13.01
CA THR A 367 23.14 6.31 12.58
C THR A 367 21.72 6.26 12.00
N LEU A 368 21.53 5.51 10.92
CA LEU A 368 20.22 5.26 10.34
C LEU A 368 19.60 4.01 10.97
N VAL A 369 18.40 4.16 11.51
CA VAL A 369 17.66 3.06 12.15
C VAL A 369 16.23 3.04 11.63
N GLY A 370 15.62 1.86 11.52
CA GLY A 370 14.23 1.77 11.11
C GLY A 370 13.63 0.39 11.33
N ALA A 371 12.33 0.33 11.55
CA ALA A 371 11.57 -0.92 11.55
C ALA A 371 11.00 -1.18 10.15
N ASN A 372 11.13 -2.42 9.70
CA ASN A 372 10.45 -2.87 8.49
C ASN A 372 9.07 -3.42 8.85
N PRO A 373 7.97 -2.88 8.31
CA PRO A 373 6.63 -3.38 8.60
C PRO A 373 6.47 -4.89 8.34
N TRP A 374 7.16 -5.44 7.32
CA TRP A 374 7.14 -6.86 7.00
C TRP A 374 7.74 -7.74 8.10
N VAL A 375 8.70 -7.21 8.86
CA VAL A 375 9.32 -7.89 10.00
C VAL A 375 8.51 -7.66 11.25
N SER A 376 8.30 -6.39 11.63
CA SER A 376 7.69 -6.03 12.92
C SER A 376 6.24 -6.51 13.06
N GLN A 377 5.50 -6.59 11.96
CA GLN A 377 4.13 -7.09 11.97
C GLN A 377 4.01 -8.62 11.95
N ARG A 378 5.15 -9.33 12.00
CA ARG A 378 5.27 -10.78 12.22
C ARG A 378 5.93 -11.13 13.56
N ASN A 379 6.17 -10.12 14.40
CA ASN A 379 6.77 -10.33 15.70
C ASN A 379 5.82 -11.06 16.65
N GLU A 380 6.18 -12.27 17.08
CA GLU A 380 5.35 -13.12 17.95
C GLU A 380 5.09 -12.51 19.32
N LYS A 381 5.95 -11.64 19.82
CA LYS A 381 5.73 -10.92 21.09
C LYS A 381 4.53 -9.97 21.01
N ILE A 382 4.17 -9.51 19.81
CA ILE A 382 3.07 -8.59 19.55
C ILE A 382 1.84 -9.36 19.06
N TYR A 383 2.01 -10.23 18.06
CA TYR A 383 0.91 -10.88 17.33
C TYR A 383 0.67 -12.34 17.71
N GLY A 384 1.46 -12.88 18.67
CA GLY A 384 1.35 -14.27 19.14
C GLY A 384 2.01 -15.29 18.21
N PRO A 385 1.98 -16.59 18.57
CA PRO A 385 2.68 -17.65 17.84
C PRO A 385 2.17 -17.89 16.42
N GLU A 386 0.92 -17.48 16.12
CA GLU A 386 0.35 -17.54 14.78
C GLU A 386 0.54 -16.23 14.00
N SER A 387 1.64 -15.52 14.23
CA SER A 387 1.93 -14.23 13.61
C SER A 387 2.07 -14.29 12.08
N GLU A 388 2.39 -15.44 11.52
CA GLU A 388 2.48 -15.66 10.05
C GLU A 388 1.12 -16.05 9.42
N SER A 389 0.10 -16.40 10.23
CA SER A 389 -1.21 -16.85 9.74
C SER A 389 -2.18 -15.69 9.54
N PHE A 390 -3.02 -15.79 8.49
CA PHE A 390 -4.13 -14.87 8.25
C PHE A 390 -5.29 -15.21 9.17
N ARG A 391 -5.44 -14.48 10.26
CA ARG A 391 -6.44 -14.70 11.30
C ARG A 391 -7.10 -13.38 11.72
N PRO A 392 -8.16 -12.97 11.04
CA PRO A 392 -8.86 -11.71 11.35
C PRO A 392 -9.42 -11.63 12.77
N GLU A 393 -9.76 -12.76 13.36
CA GLU A 393 -10.33 -12.88 14.71
C GLU A 393 -9.44 -12.25 15.79
N ARG A 394 -8.10 -12.22 15.58
CA ARG A 394 -7.17 -11.58 16.53
C ARG A 394 -7.52 -10.13 16.87
N TRP A 395 -8.17 -9.43 15.93
CA TRP A 395 -8.56 -8.03 16.11
C TRP A 395 -9.84 -7.83 16.91
N SER A 396 -10.51 -8.90 17.32
CA SER A 396 -11.75 -8.89 18.12
C SER A 396 -11.69 -9.71 19.41
N GLU A 397 -10.56 -10.34 19.73
CA GLU A 397 -10.43 -11.22 20.89
C GLU A 397 -10.28 -10.41 22.20
N ASP A 398 -9.08 -10.07 22.56
CA ASP A 398 -8.72 -9.42 23.81
C ASP A 398 -8.39 -7.95 23.58
N LYS A 399 -9.10 -7.04 24.24
CA LYS A 399 -8.94 -5.59 24.04
C LYS A 399 -7.52 -5.09 24.34
N ASP A 400 -6.85 -5.64 25.36
CA ASP A 400 -5.51 -5.22 25.74
C ASP A 400 -4.50 -5.68 24.69
N LYS A 401 -4.63 -6.93 24.20
CA LYS A 401 -3.82 -7.44 23.08
C LYS A 401 -4.07 -6.64 21.80
N VAL A 402 -5.32 -6.34 21.49
CA VAL A 402 -5.66 -5.50 20.31
C VAL A 402 -5.00 -4.14 20.42
N SER A 403 -5.02 -3.47 21.58
CA SER A 403 -4.37 -2.19 21.81
C SER A 403 -2.86 -2.26 21.58
N VAL A 404 -2.19 -3.34 22.04
CA VAL A 404 -0.76 -3.58 21.78
C VAL A 404 -0.51 -3.76 20.28
N MET A 405 -1.32 -4.58 19.59
CA MET A 405 -1.19 -4.79 18.16
C MET A 405 -1.39 -3.49 17.35
N GLU A 406 -2.40 -2.67 17.69
CA GLU A 406 -2.67 -1.39 17.03
C GLU A 406 -1.52 -0.38 17.23
N THR A 407 -0.92 -0.34 18.41
CA THR A 407 0.23 0.53 18.70
C THR A 407 1.45 0.16 17.84
N ASN A 408 1.60 -1.12 17.49
CA ASN A 408 2.71 -1.63 16.69
C ASN A 408 2.34 -1.86 15.21
N PHE A 409 1.17 -1.40 14.77
CA PHE A 409 0.71 -1.54 13.40
C PHE A 409 1.31 -0.46 12.50
N LEU A 410 2.28 -0.84 11.67
CA LEU A 410 3.10 0.08 10.87
C LEU A 410 2.71 0.15 9.38
N SER A 411 1.62 -0.48 8.93
CA SER A 411 1.22 -0.46 7.52
C SER A 411 0.97 0.96 6.99
N PHE A 412 0.55 1.87 7.85
CA PHE A 412 0.43 3.30 7.55
C PHE A 412 1.52 4.15 8.21
N GLY A 413 2.62 3.54 8.70
CA GLY A 413 3.60 4.23 9.54
C GLY A 413 3.03 4.59 10.92
N ALA A 414 3.75 5.41 11.69
CA ALA A 414 3.35 5.82 13.03
C ALA A 414 3.72 7.27 13.37
N GLY A 415 3.11 7.81 14.43
CA GLY A 415 3.37 9.13 14.98
C GLY A 415 3.09 10.28 14.01
N ALA A 416 3.88 11.35 14.11
CA ALA A 416 3.71 12.55 13.30
C ALA A 416 3.88 12.32 11.78
N ARG A 417 4.48 11.19 11.38
CA ARG A 417 4.74 10.78 10.00
C ARG A 417 3.79 9.70 9.49
N THR A 418 2.72 9.40 10.23
CA THR A 418 1.64 8.50 9.76
C THR A 418 1.13 8.95 8.40
N CYS A 419 0.79 7.99 7.53
CA CYS A 419 0.25 8.24 6.20
C CYS A 419 -0.92 9.23 6.25
N ILE A 420 -0.80 10.33 5.51
CA ILE A 420 -1.86 11.35 5.46
C ILE A 420 -3.08 10.83 4.69
N GLY A 421 -2.85 9.99 3.66
CA GLY A 421 -3.88 9.38 2.82
C GLY A 421 -4.54 8.13 3.42
N LYS A 422 -4.22 7.72 4.66
CA LYS A 422 -4.77 6.52 5.31
C LYS A 422 -6.29 6.42 5.15
N ASN A 423 -7.00 7.52 5.37
CA ASN A 423 -8.46 7.53 5.35
C ASN A 423 -9.03 7.35 3.92
N ILE A 424 -8.33 7.84 2.88
CA ILE A 424 -8.72 7.60 1.48
C ILE A 424 -8.67 6.09 1.20
N SER A 425 -7.54 5.46 1.50
CA SER A 425 -7.35 4.02 1.28
C SER A 425 -8.35 3.17 2.06
N LEU A 426 -8.65 3.52 3.33
CA LEU A 426 -9.65 2.82 4.12
C LEU A 426 -11.08 3.01 3.55
N LEU A 427 -11.41 4.20 3.07
CA LEU A 427 -12.68 4.47 2.42
C LEU A 427 -12.85 3.63 1.15
N GLU A 428 -11.85 3.61 0.27
CA GLU A 428 -11.85 2.81 -0.95
C GLU A 428 -12.02 1.32 -0.65
N MET A 429 -11.19 0.74 0.22
CA MET A 429 -11.26 -0.67 0.58
C MET A 429 -12.60 -1.05 1.21
N SER A 430 -13.11 -0.22 2.12
CA SER A 430 -14.38 -0.46 2.82
C SER A 430 -15.60 -0.41 1.89
N LYS A 431 -15.50 0.26 0.74
CA LYS A 431 -16.58 0.32 -0.27
C LYS A 431 -16.41 -0.73 -1.38
N ALA A 432 -15.20 -0.93 -1.87
CA ALA A 432 -14.94 -1.87 -2.97
C ALA A 432 -15.16 -3.33 -2.57
N ILE A 433 -14.72 -3.73 -1.37
CA ILE A 433 -14.79 -5.14 -0.96
C ILE A 433 -16.24 -5.64 -0.85
N PRO A 434 -17.16 -4.97 -0.13
CA PRO A 434 -18.56 -5.39 -0.10
C PRO A 434 -19.23 -5.39 -1.48
N CYS A 435 -18.95 -4.37 -2.31
CA CYS A 435 -19.48 -4.27 -3.66
C CYS A 435 -19.09 -5.50 -4.50
N ILE A 436 -17.81 -5.88 -4.49
CA ILE A 436 -17.30 -7.02 -5.26
C ILE A 436 -17.84 -8.33 -4.68
N LEU A 437 -17.72 -8.55 -3.35
CA LEU A 437 -18.11 -9.81 -2.71
C LEU A 437 -19.61 -10.06 -2.75
N SER A 438 -20.46 -9.04 -2.73
CA SER A 438 -21.91 -9.23 -2.84
C SER A 438 -22.33 -9.67 -4.25
N LYS A 439 -21.56 -9.33 -5.29
CA LYS A 439 -21.94 -9.55 -6.69
C LYS A 439 -21.24 -10.73 -7.34
N PHE A 440 -20.02 -11.06 -6.90
CA PHE A 440 -19.17 -12.03 -7.60
C PHE A 440 -18.63 -13.12 -6.69
N ASP A 441 -18.56 -14.33 -7.25
CA ASP A 441 -17.73 -15.43 -6.76
C ASP A 441 -16.38 -15.35 -7.47
N ILE A 442 -15.31 -15.22 -6.71
CA ILE A 442 -13.96 -15.08 -7.24
C ILE A 442 -13.13 -16.30 -6.81
N GLN A 443 -12.32 -16.82 -7.70
CA GLN A 443 -11.43 -17.95 -7.45
C GLN A 443 -10.03 -17.66 -8.02
N LEU A 444 -8.99 -18.17 -7.35
CA LEU A 444 -7.66 -18.18 -7.95
C LEU A 444 -7.65 -19.12 -9.16
N GLU A 445 -7.05 -18.70 -10.29
CA GLU A 445 -6.91 -19.55 -11.48
C GLU A 445 -6.18 -20.87 -11.14
N GLN A 446 -5.20 -20.79 -10.23
CA GLN A 446 -4.46 -21.93 -9.71
C GLN A 446 -4.41 -21.84 -8.18
N SER A 447 -5.23 -22.64 -7.51
CA SER A 447 -5.40 -22.60 -6.05
C SER A 447 -4.09 -22.90 -5.29
N GLU A 448 -3.24 -23.77 -5.81
CA GLU A 448 -1.97 -24.17 -5.18
C GLU A 448 -0.84 -23.18 -5.42
N GLN A 449 -0.92 -22.35 -6.44
CA GLN A 449 0.14 -21.39 -6.77
C GLN A 449 0.24 -20.30 -5.72
N LEU A 450 1.44 -20.09 -5.20
CA LEU A 450 1.75 -18.89 -4.43
C LEU A 450 1.85 -17.68 -5.38
N TRP A 451 1.36 -16.53 -4.90
CA TRP A 451 1.57 -15.30 -5.65
C TRP A 451 3.04 -14.94 -5.81
N GLU A 452 3.37 -14.36 -6.92
CA GLU A 452 4.68 -13.75 -7.11
C GLU A 452 4.67 -12.34 -6.52
N THR A 453 5.76 -11.96 -5.85
CA THR A 453 5.96 -10.59 -5.35
C THR A 453 7.21 -9.97 -5.94
N SER A 454 7.15 -8.67 -6.23
CA SER A 454 8.30 -7.88 -6.64
C SER A 454 8.33 -6.57 -5.85
N THR A 455 9.52 -6.22 -5.36
CA THR A 455 9.73 -5.06 -4.50
C THR A 455 10.64 -4.05 -5.16
N ALA A 456 10.11 -2.84 -5.39
CA ALA A 456 10.94 -1.65 -5.52
C ALA A 456 10.91 -0.91 -4.17
N TRP A 457 10.07 0.12 -4.01
CA TRP A 457 9.66 0.64 -2.71
C TRP A 457 8.42 -0.10 -2.20
N PHE A 458 7.43 -0.28 -3.09
CA PHE A 458 6.22 -1.03 -2.83
C PHE A 458 6.38 -2.49 -3.22
N VAL A 459 5.67 -3.38 -2.51
CA VAL A 459 5.65 -4.83 -2.74
C VAL A 459 4.44 -5.19 -3.58
N LYS A 460 4.61 -5.22 -4.90
CA LYS A 460 3.54 -5.57 -5.85
C LYS A 460 3.38 -7.08 -5.98
N GLN A 461 2.14 -7.52 -6.13
CA GLN A 461 1.77 -8.92 -6.31
C GLN A 461 1.42 -9.21 -7.78
N LYS A 462 1.50 -10.50 -8.15
CA LYS A 462 1.06 -11.00 -9.44
C LYS A 462 0.34 -12.32 -9.24
N PHE A 463 -0.95 -12.37 -9.56
CA PHE A 463 -1.77 -13.58 -9.57
C PHE A 463 -3.00 -13.35 -10.43
N ARG A 464 -3.60 -14.46 -10.91
CA ARG A 464 -4.78 -14.43 -11.77
C ARG A 464 -5.97 -15.02 -11.05
N CYS A 465 -7.15 -14.47 -11.38
CA CYS A 465 -8.43 -14.91 -10.87
C CYS A 465 -9.39 -15.25 -12.01
N LEU A 466 -10.30 -16.14 -11.71
CA LEU A 466 -11.57 -16.35 -12.42
C LEU A 466 -12.69 -15.71 -11.60
N VAL A 467 -13.73 -15.25 -12.28
CA VAL A 467 -14.87 -14.61 -11.63
C VAL A 467 -16.16 -15.14 -12.25
N ASN A 468 -17.19 -15.36 -11.42
CA ASN A 468 -18.55 -15.68 -11.81
C ASN A 468 -19.51 -14.69 -11.12
N VAL A 469 -20.63 -14.41 -11.77
CA VAL A 469 -21.69 -13.60 -11.15
C VAL A 469 -22.50 -14.48 -10.21
N LYS A 470 -22.70 -14.03 -8.96
CA LYS A 470 -23.58 -14.71 -8.00
C LYS A 470 -25.02 -14.68 -8.49
N GLU A 471 -25.69 -15.83 -8.46
CA GLU A 471 -27.12 -15.91 -8.80
C GLU A 471 -27.95 -15.07 -7.83
N ASN A 472 -28.91 -14.31 -8.36
CA ASN A 472 -29.88 -13.63 -7.52
C ASN A 472 -30.82 -14.69 -6.93
N ASN A 473 -30.76 -14.91 -5.63
CA ASN A 473 -31.80 -15.65 -4.92
C ASN A 473 -33.09 -14.80 -4.90
N SER A 474 -33.74 -14.63 -6.06
CA SER A 474 -35.08 -14.12 -6.11
C SER A 474 -36.03 -15.22 -5.61
N GLY A 475 -36.40 -15.14 -4.33
CA GLY A 475 -37.63 -15.73 -3.78
C GLY A 475 -37.89 -17.19 -4.12
N SER A 476 -37.35 -18.13 -3.34
CA SER A 476 -38.04 -19.36 -3.04
C SER A 476 -38.24 -19.46 -1.52
N SER A 477 -39.35 -18.92 -1.06
CA SER A 477 -40.00 -19.39 0.16
C SER A 477 -40.37 -20.85 -0.04
N GLY A 478 -39.66 -21.79 0.56
CA GLY A 478 -40.12 -23.17 0.61
C GLY A 478 -39.00 -24.18 0.54
N ASN A 479 -38.81 -24.84 1.67
CA ASN A 479 -38.09 -26.09 1.92
C ASN A 479 -36.58 -25.98 2.16
N VAL A 480 -36.29 -25.94 3.45
CA VAL A 480 -35.04 -26.49 4.02
C VAL A 480 -34.97 -27.98 3.61
N MET A 481 -34.14 -28.31 2.64
CA MET A 481 -33.66 -29.67 2.42
C MET A 481 -32.21 -29.71 2.94
N GLU A 482 -32.04 -30.44 4.03
CA GLU A 482 -30.74 -30.88 4.50
C GLU A 482 -29.97 -31.63 3.40
N GLY A 483 -28.73 -31.25 3.23
CA GLY A 483 -27.65 -32.14 2.87
C GLY A 483 -27.60 -32.68 1.46
N GLN A 484 -26.79 -32.05 0.62
CA GLN A 484 -25.92 -32.84 -0.28
C GLN A 484 -24.73 -31.98 -0.70
N ILE A 485 -23.58 -32.26 -0.09
CA ILE A 485 -22.27 -31.84 -0.57
C ILE A 485 -22.04 -32.57 -1.91
N PRO A 486 -21.77 -31.88 -3.02
CA PRO A 486 -21.43 -32.57 -4.27
C PRO A 486 -20.08 -33.28 -4.10
N PRO A 487 -19.91 -34.50 -4.64
CA PRO A 487 -18.72 -35.30 -4.46
C PRO A 487 -17.53 -34.68 -5.19
N ILE A 488 -16.43 -34.60 -4.47
CA ILE A 488 -15.09 -34.31 -4.98
C ILE A 488 -14.80 -35.33 -6.09
N ARG A 489 -14.63 -34.89 -7.33
CA ARG A 489 -14.13 -35.74 -8.41
C ARG A 489 -12.66 -36.07 -8.11
N THR A 490 -12.43 -37.22 -7.53
CA THR A 490 -11.14 -37.87 -7.50
C THR A 490 -10.86 -38.48 -8.88
N ASN A 491 -9.84 -38.03 -9.55
CA ASN A 491 -9.31 -38.68 -10.74
C ASN A 491 -8.56 -39.94 -10.31
N PRO A 492 -8.88 -41.13 -10.86
CA PRO A 492 -8.16 -42.35 -10.53
C PRO A 492 -6.94 -42.56 -11.40
N SER A 493 -5.95 -43.18 -10.81
CA SER A 493 -4.82 -43.90 -11.37
C SER A 493 -3.53 -43.12 -11.67
N PHE A 494 -2.60 -43.29 -10.73
CA PHE A 494 -1.23 -43.71 -11.09
C PHE A 494 -0.85 -44.90 -10.22
N SER A 495 -0.82 -46.05 -10.87
CA SER A 495 -0.32 -47.31 -10.28
C SER A 495 1.20 -47.25 -10.16
N TYR A 496 1.68 -47.65 -8.99
CA TYR A 496 3.09 -48.00 -8.76
C TYR A 496 3.53 -49.15 -9.68
N MET A 497 4.66 -49.00 -10.34
CA MET A 497 5.50 -50.11 -10.75
C MET A 497 6.86 -49.94 -10.09
N HIS A 498 7.16 -50.91 -9.22
CA HIS A 498 8.50 -51.22 -8.75
C HIS A 498 9.35 -51.83 -9.89
N SER A 499 10.54 -51.32 -10.09
CA SER A 499 11.79 -52.08 -10.27
C SER A 499 12.98 -51.14 -10.12
#